data_0e75f14b23fe833a9397039a2a8bf451
#
_entry.id   0e75f14b23fe833a9397039a2a8bf451
#
_cell.length_a   1.000
_cell.length_b   1.000
_cell.length_c   1.000
_cell.angle_alpha   90.00
_cell.angle_beta   90.00
_cell.angle_gamma   90.00
#
_symmetry.space_group_name_H-M   'P 1'
#
loop_
_entity.id
_entity.type
_entity.pdbx_description
1 polymer ?
#
loop_
_entity_poly.entity_id
_entity_poly.type
_entity_poly.pdbx_seq_one_letter_code
_entity_poly.pdbx_strand_id
1 'polypeptide(L)'
;MVVSNNQRNRNLHSVLAVRMTTTPKPPLPSVVVLDGRVPGFSGSIVCDDIVEIYPDEVIKDSGAIPTHVMRDIDNGLRAALNLL
;
A
#
# COMPACT_ATOMS: atom_id res chain seq x y z
N MET A 1 -1.41 -4.33 -0.30
CA MET A 1 -0.39 -3.84 -1.25
C MET A 1 0.97 -3.82 -0.58
N VAL A 2 1.98 -4.38 -1.22
CA VAL A 2 3.35 -4.43 -0.70
C VAL A 2 4.01 -3.07 -0.83
N VAL A 3 4.61 -2.57 0.25
CA VAL A 3 5.28 -1.27 0.30
C VAL A 3 6.75 -1.36 0.70
N SER A 4 7.22 -2.51 1.14
CA SER A 4 8.60 -2.70 1.54
C SER A 4 9.50 -3.03 0.34
N ASN A 5 10.82 -2.72 0.45
CA ASN A 5 11.75 -2.93 -0.64
C ASN A 5 12.17 -4.40 -0.77
N ASN A 6 12.64 -4.77 -1.96
CA ASN A 6 12.95 -6.16 -2.31
C ASN A 6 14.12 -6.73 -1.51
N GLN A 7 15.12 -5.93 -1.16
CA GLN A 7 16.26 -6.39 -0.37
C GLN A 7 15.82 -6.82 1.02
N ARG A 8 14.99 -5.99 1.68
CA ARG A 8 14.41 -6.34 2.97
C ARG A 8 13.56 -7.60 2.86
N ASN A 9 12.71 -7.69 1.83
CA ASN A 9 11.78 -8.82 1.66
C ASN A 9 12.53 -10.14 1.50
N ARG A 10 13.62 -10.15 0.77
CA ARG A 10 14.45 -11.36 0.60
C ARG A 10 15.14 -11.75 1.90
N ASN A 11 15.66 -10.78 2.65
CA ASN A 11 16.45 -11.06 3.86
C ASN A 11 15.60 -11.48 5.04
N LEU A 12 14.36 -10.98 5.15
CA LEU A 12 13.48 -11.27 6.28
C LEU A 12 12.38 -12.27 5.95
N HIS A 13 12.31 -12.74 4.70
CA HIS A 13 11.30 -13.71 4.24
C HIS A 13 9.86 -13.27 4.52
N SER A 14 9.64 -11.96 4.52
CA SER A 14 8.31 -11.36 4.70
C SER A 14 8.25 -10.04 3.95
N VAL A 15 7.04 -9.50 3.80
CA VAL A 15 6.84 -8.18 3.21
C VAL A 15 6.05 -7.30 4.15
N LEU A 16 6.23 -5.98 4.05
CA LEU A 16 5.33 -5.02 4.67
C LEU A 16 4.30 -4.58 3.65
N ALA A 17 3.04 -4.56 4.08
CA ALA A 17 1.92 -4.23 3.22
C ALA A 17 0.98 -3.24 3.90
N VAL A 18 0.25 -2.49 3.09
CA VAL A 18 -0.81 -1.60 3.57
C VAL A 18 -2.16 -2.11 3.07
N ARG A 19 -3.20 -1.81 3.83
CA ARG A 19 -4.55 -2.27 3.55
C ARG A 19 -5.20 -1.44 2.44
N MET A 20 -5.94 -2.13 1.58
CA MET A 20 -6.87 -1.52 0.62
C MET A 20 -8.29 -1.74 1.11
N THR A 21 -9.16 -0.76 0.91
CA THR A 21 -10.55 -0.84 1.34
C THR A 21 -11.48 -0.17 0.34
N THR A 22 -12.67 -0.74 0.16
CA THR A 22 -13.75 -0.11 -0.60
C THR A 22 -14.66 0.73 0.28
N THR A 23 -14.52 0.64 1.60
CA THR A 23 -15.26 1.46 2.54
C THR A 23 -14.79 2.91 2.44
N PRO A 24 -15.70 3.89 2.30
CA PRO A 24 -15.31 5.29 2.26
C PRO A 24 -14.54 5.72 3.52
N LYS A 25 -13.48 6.51 3.33
CA LYS A 25 -12.63 7.01 4.40
C LYS A 25 -12.58 8.53 4.39
N PRO A 26 -12.35 9.17 5.54
CA PRO A 26 -12.13 10.60 5.59
C PRO A 26 -10.94 11.01 4.71
N PRO A 27 -10.93 12.24 4.16
CA PRO A 27 -9.82 12.71 3.33
C PRO A 27 -8.62 13.08 4.20
N LEU A 28 -7.78 12.08 4.52
CA LEU A 28 -6.56 12.24 5.30
C LEU A 28 -5.33 12.14 4.39
N PRO A 29 -4.20 12.80 4.73
CA PRO A 29 -2.97 12.67 3.94
C PRO A 29 -2.45 11.24 3.81
N SER A 30 -2.77 10.37 4.77
CA SER A 30 -2.36 8.95 4.77
C SER A 30 -3.30 8.04 3.98
N VAL A 31 -4.38 8.58 3.42
CA VAL A 31 -5.34 7.81 2.61
C VAL A 31 -5.20 8.19 1.15
N VAL A 32 -4.91 7.21 0.29
CA VAL A 32 -4.73 7.41 -1.15
C VAL A 32 -5.93 6.81 -1.89
N VAL A 33 -6.72 7.66 -2.55
CA VAL A 33 -7.89 7.22 -3.31
C VAL A 33 -7.44 6.67 -4.66
N LEU A 34 -7.88 5.46 -5.02
CA LEU A 34 -7.51 4.78 -6.26
C LEU A 34 -8.56 4.85 -7.35
N ASP A 35 -9.79 5.27 -7.04
CA ASP A 35 -10.91 5.22 -7.98
C ASP A 35 -10.58 5.92 -9.30
N GLY A 36 -10.68 5.17 -10.40
CA GLY A 36 -10.39 5.67 -11.74
C GLY A 36 -8.92 5.85 -12.07
N ARG A 37 -7.99 5.55 -11.14
CA ARG A 37 -6.55 5.75 -11.35
C ARG A 37 -5.81 4.47 -11.75
N VAL A 38 -6.33 3.33 -11.30
CA VAL A 38 -5.71 2.03 -11.59
C VAL A 38 -6.80 1.09 -12.09
N PRO A 39 -6.72 0.59 -13.34
CA PRO A 39 -7.71 -0.34 -13.87
C PRO A 39 -7.81 -1.60 -13.01
N GLY A 40 -9.04 -2.03 -12.71
CA GLY A 40 -9.28 -3.21 -11.91
C GLY A 40 -9.20 -3.01 -10.40
N PHE A 41 -8.89 -1.78 -9.94
CA PHE A 41 -8.83 -1.45 -8.53
C PHE A 41 -9.75 -0.27 -8.22
N SER A 42 -10.48 -0.38 -7.11
CA SER A 42 -11.34 0.70 -6.62
C SER A 42 -11.11 0.89 -5.13
N GLY A 43 -11.63 1.99 -4.58
CA GLY A 43 -11.48 2.28 -3.16
C GLY A 43 -10.23 3.06 -2.84
N SER A 44 -9.68 2.80 -1.65
CA SER A 44 -8.57 3.59 -1.11
C SER A 44 -7.51 2.70 -0.47
N ILE A 45 -6.27 3.20 -0.46
CA ILE A 45 -5.17 2.60 0.28
C ILE A 45 -5.01 3.35 1.59
N VAL A 46 -5.04 2.62 2.71
CA VAL A 46 -4.91 3.18 4.06
C VAL A 46 -3.48 2.98 4.52
N CYS A 47 -2.64 4.03 4.37
CA CYS A 47 -1.22 3.94 4.70
C CYS A 47 -0.95 3.85 6.21
N ASP A 48 -1.96 4.11 7.04
CA ASP A 48 -1.87 3.93 8.50
C ASP A 48 -1.87 2.45 8.92
N ASP A 49 -2.36 1.57 8.07
CA ASP A 49 -2.58 0.17 8.41
C ASP A 49 -1.48 -0.69 7.78
N ILE A 50 -0.30 -0.67 8.40
CA ILE A 50 0.89 -1.39 7.93
C ILE A 50 0.98 -2.72 8.66
N VAL A 51 1.07 -3.82 7.92
CA VAL A 51 1.18 -5.17 8.47
C VAL A 51 2.31 -5.94 7.83
N GLU A 52 2.91 -6.86 8.58
CA GLU A 52 3.88 -7.81 8.05
C GLU A 52 3.14 -9.05 7.54
N ILE A 53 3.45 -9.45 6.31
CA ILE A 53 2.81 -10.60 5.67
C ILE A 53 3.88 -11.63 5.31
N TYR A 54 3.65 -12.90 5.65
CA TYR A 54 4.52 -14.02 5.33
C TYR A 54 4.07 -14.72 4.05
N PRO A 55 4.96 -15.46 3.36
CA PRO A 55 4.62 -16.07 2.06
C PRO A 55 3.39 -16.96 2.07
N ASP A 56 3.13 -17.68 3.16
CA ASP A 56 1.96 -18.56 3.29
C ASP A 56 0.63 -17.79 3.40
N GLU A 57 0.68 -16.49 3.62
CA GLU A 57 -0.49 -15.62 3.67
C GLU A 57 -0.82 -15.00 2.31
N VAL A 58 0.07 -15.13 1.33
CA VAL A 58 -0.13 -14.54 0.00
C VAL A 58 -1.03 -15.45 -0.84
N ILE A 59 -2.18 -14.94 -1.26
CA ILE A 59 -3.16 -15.69 -2.04
C ILE A 59 -3.00 -15.42 -3.54
N LYS A 60 -2.72 -14.16 -3.91
CA LYS A 60 -2.72 -13.74 -5.31
C LYS A 60 -1.82 -12.53 -5.51
N ASP A 61 -1.08 -12.53 -6.64
CA ASP A 61 -0.40 -11.35 -7.14
C ASP A 61 -1.29 -10.68 -8.20
N SER A 62 -1.74 -9.47 -7.92
CA SER A 62 -2.64 -8.72 -8.81
C SER A 62 -1.91 -7.75 -9.73
N GLY A 63 -0.57 -7.79 -9.76
CA GLY A 63 0.24 -6.98 -10.64
C GLY A 63 0.82 -5.73 -9.98
N ALA A 64 1.46 -4.90 -10.78
CA ALA A 64 2.16 -3.71 -10.30
C ALA A 64 1.26 -2.48 -10.32
N ILE A 65 1.52 -1.57 -9.41
CA ILE A 65 0.85 -0.26 -9.33
C ILE A 65 1.68 0.75 -10.13
N PRO A 66 1.04 1.64 -10.92
CA PRO A 66 1.77 2.67 -11.66
C PRO A 66 2.62 3.55 -10.74
N THR A 67 3.77 4.01 -11.26
CA THR A 67 4.75 4.79 -10.50
C THR A 67 4.14 6.06 -9.89
N HIS A 68 3.25 6.75 -10.61
CA HIS A 68 2.65 7.98 -10.10
C HIS A 68 1.74 7.72 -8.89
N VAL A 69 1.10 6.55 -8.83
CA VAL A 69 0.29 6.14 -7.67
C VAL A 69 1.21 5.73 -6.53
N MET A 70 2.30 5.01 -6.82
CA MET A 70 3.30 4.66 -5.80
C MET A 70 3.89 5.90 -5.14
N ARG A 71 4.09 6.98 -5.89
CA ARG A 71 4.57 8.25 -5.33
C ARG A 71 3.58 8.81 -4.30
N ASP A 72 2.28 8.75 -4.58
CA ASP A 72 1.26 9.19 -3.64
C ASP A 72 1.23 8.30 -2.40
N ILE A 73 1.44 6.99 -2.56
CA ILE A 73 1.54 6.05 -1.44
C ILE A 73 2.75 6.36 -0.58
N ASP A 74 3.89 6.67 -1.19
CA ASP A 74 5.09 7.08 -0.44
C ASP A 74 4.81 8.32 0.41
N ASN A 75 4.11 9.30 -0.15
CA ASN A 75 3.71 10.50 0.57
C ASN A 75 2.70 10.18 1.68
N GLY A 76 1.77 9.26 1.43
CA GLY A 76 0.81 8.78 2.43
C GLY A 76 1.51 8.10 3.60
N LEU A 77 2.53 7.28 3.32
CA LEU A 77 3.33 6.63 4.36
C LEU A 77 4.12 7.65 5.18
N ARG A 78 4.70 8.66 4.54
CA ARG A 78 5.39 9.73 5.25
C ARG A 78 4.44 10.46 6.19
N ALA A 79 3.22 10.73 5.75
CA ALA A 79 2.20 11.38 6.58
C ALA A 79 1.79 10.50 7.76
N ALA A 80 1.54 9.20 7.51
CA ALA A 80 1.13 8.26 8.56
C ALA A 80 2.20 8.08 9.63
N LEU A 81 3.48 8.07 9.23
CA LEU A 81 4.62 7.83 10.11
C LEU A 81 5.28 9.12 10.59
N ASN A 82 4.75 10.28 10.20
CA ASN A 82 5.31 11.61 10.53
C ASN A 82 6.77 11.76 10.07
N LEU A 83 7.07 11.28 8.88
CA LEU A 83 8.39 11.41 8.26
C LEU A 83 8.43 12.63 7.33
N LEU A 84 9.57 13.29 7.27
CA LEU A 84 9.78 14.46 6.43
C LEU A 84 10.06 14.09 4.96
#